data_174e9269a10513f0a9b574e8d650765d
#
_entry.id   174e9269a10513f0a9b574e8d650765d
#
_cell.length_a   1.000
_cell.length_b   1.000
_cell.length_c   1.000
_cell.angle_alpha   90.00
_cell.angle_beta   90.00
_cell.angle_gamma   90.00
#
_symmetry.space_group_name_H-M   'P 1'
#
loop_
_entity.id
_entity.type
_entity.pdbx_description
1 polymer ?
#
loop_
_entity_poly.entity_id
_entity_poly.type
_entity_poly.pdbx_seq_one_letter_code
_entity_poly.pdbx_strand_id
1 'polypeptide(L)'
;RVEGSGAAPLEIFVQVNTGEEAQKGGVAPGEVQDLLKETIRLPALKTVGLMCLPPFEDNPEKSRTHFRLLRRLRDEALGAGIETVADLSMGMSADYEVAIEEGATFVRIGTAIFGERSPGLA
;
A
#
# COMPACT_ATOMS: atom_id res chain seq x y z
N ARG A 1 -8.83 -11.05 18.50
CA ARG A 1 -9.09 -9.67 18.47
C ARG A 1 -8.11 -8.86 19.32
N VAL A 2 -7.65 -7.76 18.80
CA VAL A 2 -6.54 -7.05 19.42
C VAL A 2 -7.00 -5.99 20.40
N GLU A 3 -8.08 -5.32 20.07
CA GLU A 3 -8.56 -4.22 20.87
C GLU A 3 -9.01 -4.70 22.25
N GLY A 4 -8.56 -4.01 23.27
CA GLY A 4 -8.90 -4.37 24.63
C GLY A 4 -8.07 -5.48 25.23
N SER A 5 -7.18 -6.07 24.45
CA SER A 5 -6.36 -7.18 24.93
C SER A 5 -5.01 -6.74 25.47
N GLY A 6 -4.64 -5.48 25.28
CA GLY A 6 -3.32 -4.99 25.67
C GLY A 6 -2.22 -5.32 24.68
N ALA A 7 -2.55 -5.97 23.57
CA ALA A 7 -1.56 -6.30 22.56
C ALA A 7 -1.21 -5.06 21.74
N ALA A 8 -0.07 -5.14 21.03
CA ALA A 8 0.35 -4.08 20.14
C ALA A 8 -0.67 -3.90 19.01
N PRO A 9 -0.79 -2.70 18.44
CA PRO A 9 -1.69 -2.49 17.33
C PRO A 9 -1.36 -3.38 16.15
N LEU A 10 -2.37 -3.79 15.42
CA LEU A 10 -2.21 -4.57 14.20
C LEU A 10 -1.80 -3.63 13.08
N GLU A 11 -0.69 -3.93 12.43
CA GLU A 11 -0.22 -3.14 11.29
C GLU A 11 -0.99 -3.52 10.04
N ILE A 12 -1.51 -2.53 9.33
CA ILE A 12 -2.30 -2.77 8.13
C ILE A 12 -1.84 -1.87 6.99
N PHE A 13 -2.15 -2.32 5.77
CA PHE A 13 -2.03 -1.49 4.58
C PHE A 13 -3.44 -1.18 4.08
N VAL A 14 -3.62 0.03 3.58
CA VAL A 14 -4.88 0.41 2.94
C VAL A 14 -4.75 0.15 1.45
N GLN A 15 -5.63 -0.68 0.91
CA GLN A 15 -5.62 -0.99 -0.51
C GLN A 15 -6.33 0.11 -1.29
N VAL A 16 -5.67 0.62 -2.33
CA VAL A 16 -6.20 1.68 -3.17
C VAL A 16 -6.48 1.11 -4.55
N ASN A 17 -7.66 1.40 -5.07
CA ASN A 17 -8.05 0.98 -6.41
C ASN A 17 -7.52 2.01 -7.40
N THR A 18 -6.24 1.87 -7.78
CA THR A 18 -5.58 2.84 -8.65
C THR A 18 -6.11 2.81 -10.08
N GLY A 19 -6.71 1.69 -10.50
CA GLY A 19 -7.31 1.59 -11.82
C GLY A 19 -8.77 2.00 -11.83
N GLU A 20 -9.34 2.25 -10.66
CA GLU A 20 -10.75 2.64 -10.52
C GLU A 20 -11.70 1.65 -11.18
N GLU A 21 -11.37 0.37 -11.08
CA GLU A 21 -12.20 -0.70 -11.63
C GLU A 21 -13.22 -1.13 -10.58
N ALA A 22 -14.47 -1.24 -11.00
CA ALA A 22 -15.55 -1.55 -10.06
C ALA A 22 -15.39 -2.90 -9.39
N GLN A 23 -14.74 -3.86 -10.06
CA GLN A 23 -14.59 -5.21 -9.54
C GLN A 23 -13.36 -5.38 -8.66
N LYS A 24 -12.47 -4.43 -8.62
CA LYS A 24 -11.28 -4.52 -7.78
C LYS A 24 -11.60 -4.04 -6.38
N GLY A 25 -10.94 -4.63 -5.40
CA GLY A 25 -11.07 -4.16 -4.04
C GLY A 25 -10.31 -2.87 -3.81
N GLY A 26 -10.53 -2.29 -2.64
CA GLY A 26 -9.83 -1.10 -2.26
C GLY A 26 -10.66 0.15 -2.43
N VAL A 27 -10.14 1.26 -1.92
CA VAL A 27 -10.84 2.53 -1.95
C VAL A 27 -10.42 3.35 -3.16
N ALA A 28 -11.31 4.22 -3.59
CA ALA A 28 -10.98 5.14 -4.68
C ALA A 28 -9.88 6.10 -4.23
N PRO A 29 -8.99 6.53 -5.15
CA PRO A 29 -7.92 7.44 -4.77
C PRO A 29 -8.40 8.69 -4.05
N GLY A 30 -9.54 9.23 -4.45
CA GLY A 30 -10.06 10.44 -3.80
C GLY A 30 -10.58 10.23 -2.40
N GLU A 31 -10.72 8.99 -1.95
CA GLU A 31 -11.23 8.68 -0.62
C GLU A 31 -10.15 8.23 0.34
N VAL A 32 -8.90 8.15 -0.12
CA VAL A 32 -7.81 7.62 0.70
C VAL A 32 -7.60 8.47 1.94
N GLN A 33 -7.56 9.78 1.78
CA GLN A 33 -7.27 10.65 2.92
C GLN A 33 -8.33 10.55 4.01
N ASP A 34 -9.60 10.48 3.61
CA ASP A 34 -10.68 10.34 4.58
C ASP A 34 -10.58 9.01 5.32
N LEU A 35 -10.30 7.93 4.59
CA LEU A 35 -10.18 6.63 5.22
C LEU A 35 -8.99 6.60 6.19
N LEU A 36 -7.88 7.21 5.82
CA LEU A 36 -6.73 7.25 6.71
C LEU A 36 -7.04 8.01 7.99
N LYS A 37 -7.79 9.09 7.89
CA LYS A 37 -8.20 9.82 9.09
C LYS A 37 -9.07 8.97 10.00
N GLU A 38 -9.87 8.08 9.41
CA GLU A 38 -10.67 7.16 10.21
C GLU A 38 -9.80 6.12 10.90
N THR A 39 -8.84 5.54 10.16
CA THR A 39 -8.04 4.45 10.72
C THR A 39 -7.12 4.93 11.84
N ILE A 40 -6.61 6.16 11.77
CA ILE A 40 -5.72 6.64 12.83
C ILE A 40 -6.46 6.85 14.14
N ARG A 41 -7.79 6.87 14.12
CA ARG A 41 -8.58 6.98 15.35
C ARG A 41 -8.77 5.66 16.05
N LEU A 42 -8.40 4.55 15.41
CA LEU A 42 -8.64 3.22 15.94
C LEU A 42 -7.38 2.71 16.61
N PRO A 43 -7.36 2.63 17.94
CA PRO A 43 -6.12 2.26 18.64
C PRO A 43 -5.67 0.83 18.34
N ALA A 44 -6.56 -0.03 17.90
CA ALA A 44 -6.20 -1.41 17.58
C ALA A 44 -5.51 -1.54 16.23
N LEU A 45 -5.48 -0.49 15.40
CA LEU A 45 -4.91 -0.54 14.06
C LEU A 45 -3.80 0.49 13.91
N LYS A 46 -2.78 0.11 13.15
CA LYS A 46 -1.72 1.03 12.77
C LYS A 46 -1.55 0.92 11.27
N THR A 47 -1.99 1.95 10.54
CA THR A 47 -1.85 1.96 9.09
C THR A 47 -0.42 2.33 8.76
N VAL A 48 0.32 1.39 8.18
CA VAL A 48 1.74 1.58 7.92
C VAL A 48 2.03 1.92 6.47
N GLY A 49 1.05 1.79 5.58
CA GLY A 49 1.29 2.10 4.18
C GLY A 49 0.07 1.90 3.33
N LEU A 50 0.28 2.12 2.04
CA LEU A 50 -0.74 1.93 1.02
C LEU A 50 -0.31 0.79 0.10
N MET A 51 -1.29 0.10 -0.47
CA MET A 51 -1.02 -0.96 -1.42
C MET A 51 -1.94 -0.83 -2.62
N CYS A 52 -1.51 -1.36 -3.76
CA CYS A 52 -2.36 -1.44 -4.93
C CYS A 52 -2.08 -2.72 -5.68
N LEU A 53 -3.11 -3.19 -6.39
CA LEU A 53 -3.04 -4.35 -7.26
C LEU A 53 -3.59 -3.91 -8.61
N PRO A 54 -2.78 -3.22 -9.43
CA PRO A 54 -3.29 -2.74 -10.70
C PRO A 54 -3.60 -3.88 -11.66
N PRO A 55 -4.37 -3.61 -12.72
CA PRO A 55 -4.66 -4.66 -13.70
C PRO A 55 -3.38 -5.20 -14.32
N PHE A 56 -3.41 -6.46 -14.71
CA PHE A 56 -2.28 -7.07 -15.39
C PHE A 56 -2.04 -6.34 -16.71
N GLU A 57 -0.78 -6.04 -17.01
CA GLU A 57 -0.38 -5.41 -18.26
C GLU A 57 0.75 -6.19 -18.88
N ASP A 58 0.73 -6.30 -20.21
CA ASP A 58 1.81 -6.94 -20.94
C ASP A 58 3.11 -6.16 -20.79
N ASN A 59 3.01 -4.84 -20.77
CA ASN A 59 4.17 -3.97 -20.68
C ASN A 59 4.24 -3.43 -19.25
N PRO A 60 5.31 -3.75 -18.50
CA PRO A 60 5.42 -3.28 -17.12
C PRO A 60 5.37 -1.76 -16.99
N GLU A 61 5.77 -1.02 -18.03
CA GLU A 61 5.70 0.43 -17.98
C GLU A 61 4.28 0.95 -17.83
N LYS A 62 3.30 0.18 -18.27
CA LYS A 62 1.90 0.61 -18.11
C LYS A 62 1.44 0.61 -16.67
N SER A 63 2.12 -0.12 -15.81
CA SER A 63 1.81 -0.10 -14.39
C SER A 63 2.42 1.09 -13.66
N ARG A 64 3.36 1.78 -14.29
CA ARG A 64 4.09 2.88 -13.64
C ARG A 64 3.14 3.99 -13.18
N THR A 65 2.11 4.31 -13.96
CA THR A 65 1.18 5.37 -13.57
C THR A 65 0.44 5.01 -12.29
N HIS A 66 0.10 3.73 -12.12
CA HIS A 66 -0.56 3.28 -10.89
C HIS A 66 0.38 3.41 -9.69
N PHE A 67 1.65 3.05 -9.89
CA PHE A 67 2.62 3.13 -8.81
C PHE A 67 2.91 4.58 -8.43
N ARG A 68 2.98 5.47 -9.42
CA ARG A 68 3.17 6.89 -9.15
C ARG A 68 1.98 7.49 -8.41
N LEU A 69 0.78 7.08 -8.77
CA LEU A 69 -0.41 7.55 -8.08
C LEU A 69 -0.37 7.12 -6.62
N LEU A 70 -0.04 5.86 -6.36
CA LEU A 70 0.02 5.37 -4.99
C LEU A 70 1.07 6.11 -4.19
N ARG A 71 2.23 6.34 -4.79
CA ARG A 71 3.29 7.10 -4.14
C ARG A 71 2.84 8.52 -3.82
N ARG A 72 2.15 9.17 -4.75
CA ARG A 72 1.67 10.52 -4.51
C ARG A 72 0.67 10.55 -3.35
N LEU A 73 -0.21 9.56 -3.29
CA LEU A 73 -1.18 9.50 -2.20
C LEU A 73 -0.48 9.29 -0.86
N ARG A 74 0.55 8.44 -0.83
CA ARG A 74 1.35 8.26 0.38
C ARG A 74 2.02 9.57 0.80
N ASP A 75 2.62 10.26 -0.16
CA ASP A 75 3.32 11.51 0.13
C ASP A 75 2.34 12.58 0.62
N GLU A 76 1.13 12.62 0.05
CA GLU A 76 0.11 13.55 0.53
C GLU A 76 -0.31 13.24 1.97
N ALA A 77 -0.41 11.96 2.30
CA ALA A 77 -0.76 11.57 3.66
C ALA A 77 0.32 11.99 4.65
N LEU A 78 1.57 11.78 4.29
CA LEU A 78 2.68 12.20 5.14
C LEU A 78 2.69 13.71 5.32
N GLY A 79 2.44 14.45 4.23
CA GLY A 79 2.38 15.89 4.29
C GLY A 79 1.22 16.42 5.11
N ALA A 80 0.17 15.61 5.26
CA ALA A 80 -0.99 15.98 6.08
C ALA A 80 -0.81 15.58 7.54
N GLY A 81 0.34 15.03 7.91
CA GLY A 81 0.63 14.69 9.29
C GLY A 81 0.32 13.25 9.68
N ILE A 82 -0.05 12.39 8.72
CA ILE A 82 -0.31 10.98 8.99
C ILE A 82 1.02 10.24 8.86
N GLU A 83 1.80 10.28 9.92
CA GLU A 83 3.22 9.93 9.86
C GLU A 83 3.52 8.45 9.73
N THR A 84 2.58 7.59 10.07
CA THR A 84 2.82 6.16 10.04
C THR A 84 2.72 5.55 8.65
N VAL A 85 2.10 6.25 7.70
CA VAL A 85 1.83 5.73 6.37
C VAL A 85 3.04 5.93 5.46
N ALA A 86 4.10 5.19 5.71
CA ALA A 86 5.37 5.38 5.02
C ALA A 86 5.64 4.34 3.95
N ASP A 87 5.02 3.18 4.03
CA ASP A 87 5.34 2.06 3.15
C ASP A 87 4.44 2.00 1.93
N LEU A 88 4.96 1.44 0.86
CA LEU A 88 4.22 1.20 -0.37
C LEU A 88 4.37 -0.27 -0.74
N SER A 89 3.26 -1.00 -0.75
CA SER A 89 3.22 -2.39 -1.19
C SER A 89 2.64 -2.42 -2.59
N MET A 90 3.52 -2.58 -3.57
CA MET A 90 3.11 -2.57 -4.97
C MET A 90 4.17 -3.29 -5.78
N GLY A 91 3.73 -3.90 -6.89
CA GLY A 91 4.65 -4.63 -7.75
C GLY A 91 4.54 -6.12 -7.57
N MET A 92 4.57 -6.84 -8.68
CA MET A 92 4.52 -8.30 -8.72
C MET A 92 5.61 -8.78 -9.66
N SER A 93 5.62 -10.08 -9.96
CA SER A 93 6.69 -10.67 -10.76
C SER A 93 6.89 -9.97 -12.11
N ALA A 94 5.80 -9.48 -12.71
CA ALA A 94 5.88 -8.88 -14.03
C ALA A 94 6.38 -7.44 -14.03
N ASP A 95 6.25 -6.71 -12.91
CA ASP A 95 6.50 -5.28 -12.91
C ASP A 95 7.22 -4.78 -11.66
N TYR A 96 7.85 -5.67 -10.89
CA TYR A 96 8.44 -5.27 -9.61
C TYR A 96 9.58 -4.25 -9.79
N GLU A 97 10.30 -4.31 -10.91
CA GLU A 97 11.40 -3.35 -11.11
C GLU A 97 10.87 -1.94 -11.26
N VAL A 98 9.78 -1.78 -12.02
CA VAL A 98 9.15 -0.48 -12.17
C VAL A 98 8.61 0.01 -10.84
N ALA A 99 8.03 -0.90 -10.05
CA ALA A 99 7.50 -0.54 -8.74
C ALA A 99 8.62 -0.06 -7.81
N ILE A 100 9.76 -0.73 -7.82
CA ILE A 100 10.90 -0.32 -7.00
C ILE A 100 11.38 1.07 -7.40
N GLU A 101 11.43 1.33 -8.70
CA GLU A 101 11.83 2.65 -9.18
C GLU A 101 10.89 3.74 -8.71
N GLU A 102 9.61 3.40 -8.51
CA GLU A 102 8.63 4.36 -8.05
C GLU A 102 8.47 4.37 -6.52
N GLY A 103 9.33 3.68 -5.81
CA GLY A 103 9.38 3.81 -4.36
C GLY A 103 8.78 2.67 -3.56
N ALA A 104 8.51 1.53 -4.19
CA ALA A 104 7.95 0.40 -3.46
C ALA A 104 8.88 -0.04 -2.34
N THR A 105 8.31 -0.30 -1.18
CA THR A 105 9.04 -0.87 -0.05
C THR A 105 8.74 -2.36 0.12
N PHE A 106 7.65 -2.83 -0.48
CA PHE A 106 7.29 -4.25 -0.53
C PHE A 106 6.86 -4.61 -1.93
N VAL A 107 7.36 -5.72 -2.44
CA VAL A 107 6.93 -6.26 -3.73
C VAL A 107 6.59 -7.73 -3.55
N ARG A 108 5.75 -8.26 -4.45
CA ARG A 108 5.37 -9.68 -4.43
C ARG A 108 5.94 -10.36 -5.65
N ILE A 109 6.74 -11.40 -5.44
CA ILE A 109 7.35 -12.16 -6.53
C ILE A 109 6.98 -13.63 -6.30
N GLY A 110 6.17 -14.16 -7.22
CA GLY A 110 5.61 -15.48 -7.02
C GLY A 110 4.72 -15.48 -5.79
N THR A 111 5.01 -16.35 -4.84
CA THR A 111 4.26 -16.40 -3.58
C THR A 111 5.01 -15.74 -2.43
N ALA A 112 6.16 -15.12 -2.71
CA ALA A 112 6.99 -14.48 -1.68
C ALA A 112 6.77 -12.98 -1.68
N ILE A 113 6.97 -12.37 -0.52
CA ILE A 113 6.92 -10.92 -0.35
C ILE A 113 8.29 -10.46 0.10
N PHE A 114 8.86 -9.50 -0.62
CA PHE A 114 10.16 -8.94 -0.29
C PHE A 114 10.04 -7.48 0.11
N GLY A 115 10.79 -7.09 1.13
CA GLY A 115 10.80 -5.72 1.62
C GLY A 115 11.62 -5.63 2.88
N GLU A 116 11.76 -4.41 3.38
CA GLU A 116 12.58 -4.18 4.56
C GLU A 116 12.07 -4.91 5.78
N ARG A 117 10.77 -5.16 5.84
CA ARG A 117 10.16 -5.77 7.00
C ARG A 117 9.92 -7.24 6.83
N SER A 118 10.56 -7.85 5.85
CA SER A 118 10.42 -9.27 5.59
C SER A 118 11.78 -9.94 5.62
N PRO A 119 12.54 -9.80 6.72
CA PRO A 119 13.92 -10.29 6.74
C PRO A 119 14.03 -11.81 6.69
N GLY A 120 12.96 -12.51 6.99
CA GLY A 120 12.99 -13.96 6.96
C GLY A 120 12.78 -14.60 5.61
N LEU A 121 12.64 -13.82 4.57
CA LEU A 121 12.38 -14.33 3.23
C LEU A 121 13.68 -14.62 2.50
N ALA A 122 14.38 -15.55 2.95
CA ALA A 122 15.62 -15.89 2.30
C ALA A 122 15.40 -17.01 1.26
#